data_39de0b997c38e8b2c72f5cae221c2c7c
#
_entry.id   39de0b997c38e8b2c72f5cae221c2c7c
#
_cell.length_a   1.000
_cell.length_b   1.000
_cell.length_c   1.000
_cell.angle_alpha   90.00
_cell.angle_beta   90.00
_cell.angle_gamma   90.00
#
_symmetry.space_group_name_H-M   'P 1'
#
loop_
_entity.id
_entity.type
_entity.pdbx_description
1 polymer ?
#
loop_
_entity_poly.entity_id
_entity_poly.type
_entity_poly.pdbx_seq_one_letter_code
_entity_poly.pdbx_strand_id
1 'polypeptide(L)'
;MGKIGFFSETGNNQKYPRDFPNARTEVAWCIALDAPMCHLQKLPDEHFDLGIVIVPKNNPNIDLEHIRKVCDKIAIMQEGPHWYFQDYELPNQFHYYNNLLEADWVYCHNESDRSYYEGLGCKDVRVMRSLMIPEGLISRNEWGNATIIGGNFVSWYGGFDSYIVARQLGDPIVAPSMGRKQEQENLIEDIQYLPYMNWRDWINSLSQFNIGIHL
;
A
#
# COMPACT_ATOMS: atom_id res chain seq x y z
N MET A 1 14.44 -16.44 14.61
CA MET A 1 14.03 -15.18 13.91
C MET A 1 13.51 -14.28 15.01
N GLY A 2 13.97 -13.02 15.05
CA GLY A 2 13.49 -12.05 16.06
C GLY A 2 11.99 -11.77 15.90
N LYS A 3 11.38 -11.27 16.96
CA LYS A 3 9.96 -10.92 17.00
C LYS A 3 9.73 -9.58 16.32
N ILE A 4 8.84 -9.54 15.33
CA ILE A 4 8.56 -8.35 14.52
C ILE A 4 7.13 -7.88 14.80
N GLY A 5 6.95 -6.55 14.96
CA GLY A 5 5.65 -5.90 14.99
C GLY A 5 5.58 -4.81 13.91
N PHE A 6 4.46 -4.71 13.20
CA PHE A 6 4.16 -3.57 12.35
C PHE A 6 3.31 -2.57 13.12
N PHE A 7 3.58 -1.29 12.97
CA PHE A 7 2.88 -0.22 13.67
C PHE A 7 2.22 0.73 12.68
N SER A 8 0.91 0.88 12.75
CA SER A 8 0.14 1.79 11.90
C SER A 8 -1.00 2.48 12.66
N GLU A 9 -1.57 3.53 12.09
CA GLU A 9 -2.73 4.21 12.67
C GLU A 9 -4.00 3.33 12.71
N THR A 10 -4.08 2.33 11.84
CA THR A 10 -5.20 1.40 11.75
C THR A 10 -4.95 0.08 12.45
N GLY A 11 -3.81 -0.06 13.13
CA GLY A 11 -3.45 -1.26 13.87
C GLY A 11 -4.42 -1.57 15.00
N ASN A 12 -4.59 -2.85 15.29
CA ASN A 12 -5.48 -3.36 16.35
C ASN A 12 -4.80 -4.35 17.30
N ASN A 13 -3.47 -4.41 17.26
CA ASN A 13 -2.62 -5.31 18.04
C ASN A 13 -2.90 -6.81 17.79
N GLN A 14 -3.28 -7.15 16.55
CA GLN A 14 -3.64 -8.50 16.15
C GLN A 14 -2.87 -8.97 14.92
N LYS A 15 -2.76 -10.30 14.77
CA LYS A 15 -2.31 -10.95 13.54
C LYS A 15 -3.47 -11.17 12.59
N TYR A 16 -3.17 -11.18 11.30
CA TYR A 16 -4.15 -11.47 10.25
C TYR A 16 -4.03 -12.91 9.77
N PRO A 17 -5.16 -13.60 9.52
CA PRO A 17 -5.14 -14.92 8.91
C PRO A 17 -4.72 -14.83 7.43
N ARG A 18 -4.20 -15.96 6.87
CA ARG A 18 -3.73 -15.99 5.48
C ARG A 18 -4.83 -15.75 4.44
N ASP A 19 -6.06 -16.07 4.77
CA ASP A 19 -7.25 -15.85 3.94
C ASP A 19 -7.92 -14.49 4.16
N PHE A 20 -7.26 -13.57 4.85
CA PHE A 20 -7.81 -12.25 5.11
C PHE A 20 -8.21 -11.53 3.80
N PRO A 21 -9.46 -10.99 3.71
CA PRO A 21 -9.99 -10.46 2.45
C PRO A 21 -9.19 -9.28 1.86
N ASN A 22 -8.56 -8.47 2.70
CA ASN A 22 -7.76 -7.31 2.29
C ASN A 22 -6.26 -7.51 2.56
N ALA A 23 -5.70 -8.68 2.16
CA ALA A 23 -4.29 -9.03 2.32
C ALA A 23 -3.39 -8.27 1.33
N ARG A 24 -3.38 -6.94 1.40
CA ARG A 24 -2.58 -6.05 0.55
C ARG A 24 -1.61 -5.22 1.38
N THR A 25 -0.61 -4.63 0.72
CA THR A 25 0.37 -3.71 1.30
C THR A 25 0.94 -4.22 2.63
N GLU A 26 0.84 -3.44 3.70
CA GLU A 26 1.34 -3.77 5.04
C GLU A 26 0.73 -5.04 5.63
N VAL A 27 -0.54 -5.32 5.36
CA VAL A 27 -1.21 -6.55 5.83
C VAL A 27 -0.58 -7.79 5.20
N ALA A 28 -0.15 -7.72 3.93
CA ALA A 28 0.55 -8.83 3.28
C ALA A 28 1.89 -9.13 3.97
N TRP A 29 2.65 -8.13 4.39
CA TRP A 29 3.87 -8.34 5.17
C TRP A 29 3.58 -8.93 6.56
N CYS A 30 2.55 -8.43 7.25
CA CYS A 30 2.13 -9.00 8.53
C CYS A 30 1.82 -10.49 8.41
N ILE A 31 1.04 -10.89 7.39
CA ILE A 31 0.70 -12.29 7.12
C ILE A 31 1.96 -13.11 6.78
N ALA A 32 2.82 -12.61 5.90
CA ALA A 32 4.02 -13.32 5.46
C ALA A 32 5.02 -13.56 6.59
N LEU A 33 5.13 -12.63 7.53
CA LEU A 33 6.06 -12.68 8.66
C LEU A 33 5.42 -13.21 9.95
N ASP A 34 4.14 -13.58 9.92
CA ASP A 34 3.34 -13.94 11.10
C ASP A 34 3.42 -12.88 12.22
N ALA A 35 3.43 -11.61 11.82
CA ALA A 35 3.60 -10.45 12.69
C ALA A 35 2.26 -9.74 12.96
N PRO A 36 2.05 -9.18 14.17
CA PRO A 36 0.86 -8.37 14.44
C PRO A 36 0.95 -7.00 13.78
N MET A 37 -0.21 -6.42 13.47
CA MET A 37 -0.36 -4.99 13.16
C MET A 37 -0.74 -4.26 14.45
N CYS A 38 0.21 -3.55 15.01
CA CYS A 38 0.07 -2.80 16.26
C CYS A 38 -0.43 -1.37 16.00
N HIS A 39 -1.11 -0.80 16.99
CA HIS A 39 -1.57 0.59 16.91
C HIS A 39 -0.45 1.54 17.36
N LEU A 40 -0.21 2.62 16.60
CA LEU A 40 0.84 3.61 16.87
C LEU A 40 0.73 4.29 18.26
N GLN A 41 -0.50 4.50 18.76
CA GLN A 41 -0.75 5.19 20.02
C GLN A 41 -1.13 4.26 21.16
N LYS A 42 -1.76 3.10 20.84
CA LYS A 42 -2.20 2.11 21.83
C LYS A 42 -1.27 0.90 21.74
N LEU A 43 -0.10 1.04 22.34
CA LEU A 43 0.93 0.01 22.27
C LEU A 43 0.44 -1.31 22.88
N PRO A 44 0.86 -2.46 22.30
CA PRO A 44 0.61 -3.77 22.93
C PRO A 44 1.48 -3.95 24.19
N ASP A 45 1.08 -4.87 25.08
CA ASP A 45 1.88 -5.26 26.23
C ASP A 45 3.09 -6.15 25.86
N GLU A 46 3.24 -6.43 24.58
CA GLU A 46 4.22 -7.33 24.00
C GLU A 46 5.45 -6.54 23.53
N HIS A 47 6.67 -7.11 23.71
CA HIS A 47 7.92 -6.52 23.25
C HIS A 47 8.42 -7.16 21.96
N PHE A 48 9.04 -6.35 21.07
CA PHE A 48 9.52 -6.75 19.75
C PHE A 48 11.02 -6.45 19.59
N ASP A 49 11.73 -7.35 18.92
CA ASP A 49 13.12 -7.08 18.50
C ASP A 49 13.17 -6.01 17.38
N LEU A 50 12.09 -5.92 16.58
CA LEU A 50 11.94 -4.94 15.52
C LEU A 50 10.50 -4.43 15.42
N GLY A 51 10.34 -3.11 15.52
CA GLY A 51 9.13 -2.39 15.11
C GLY A 51 9.27 -1.80 13.70
N ILE A 52 8.36 -2.13 12.80
CA ILE A 52 8.28 -1.51 11.47
C ILE A 52 7.14 -0.50 11.50
N VAL A 53 7.49 0.78 11.52
CA VAL A 53 6.56 1.91 11.64
C VAL A 53 6.14 2.36 10.26
N ILE A 54 4.86 2.23 9.95
CA ILE A 54 4.26 2.69 8.70
C ILE A 54 3.73 4.10 8.92
N VAL A 55 4.41 5.07 8.30
CA VAL A 55 4.03 6.48 8.41
C VAL A 55 2.79 6.73 7.56
N PRO A 56 1.65 7.10 8.16
CA PRO A 56 0.43 7.34 7.40
C PRO A 56 0.53 8.61 6.55
N LYS A 57 -0.11 8.58 5.40
CA LYS A 57 -0.14 9.72 4.47
C LYS A 57 -0.66 11.02 5.10
N ASN A 58 -1.64 10.92 5.98
CA ASN A 58 -2.34 12.09 6.52
C ASN A 58 -1.82 12.56 7.89
N ASN A 59 -0.94 11.78 8.52
CA ASN A 59 -0.39 12.12 9.83
C ASN A 59 1.05 11.61 9.98
N PRO A 60 2.05 12.39 9.55
CA PRO A 60 3.46 12.01 9.64
C PRO A 60 4.04 12.16 11.07
N ASN A 61 3.26 12.69 12.01
CA ASN A 61 3.73 12.97 13.38
C ASN A 61 3.74 11.68 14.21
N ILE A 62 4.80 10.90 14.06
CA ILE A 62 5.04 9.66 14.80
C ILE A 62 5.98 9.94 15.96
N ASP A 63 5.60 9.51 17.16
CA ASP A 63 6.46 9.54 18.35
C ASP A 63 7.28 8.23 18.42
N LEU A 64 8.52 8.25 17.94
CA LEU A 64 9.41 7.08 17.98
C LEU A 64 9.79 6.68 19.38
N GLU A 65 9.98 7.65 20.30
CA GLU A 65 10.29 7.36 21.70
C GLU A 65 9.16 6.57 22.38
N HIS A 66 7.91 6.86 22.00
CA HIS A 66 6.79 6.07 22.49
C HIS A 66 6.88 4.61 22.02
N ILE A 67 7.20 4.38 20.73
CA ILE A 67 7.31 3.03 20.16
C ILE A 67 8.53 2.27 20.70
N ARG A 68 9.63 2.96 20.98
CA ARG A 68 10.84 2.35 21.59
C ARG A 68 10.59 1.72 22.97
N LYS A 69 9.49 2.06 23.65
CA LYS A 69 9.12 1.38 24.90
C LYS A 69 8.81 -0.11 24.72
N VAL A 70 8.45 -0.52 23.51
CA VAL A 70 8.08 -1.89 23.16
C VAL A 70 8.91 -2.49 22.02
N CYS A 71 9.92 -1.77 21.52
CA CYS A 71 10.78 -2.24 20.42
C CYS A 71 12.25 -1.95 20.69
N ASP A 72 13.14 -2.94 20.47
CA ASP A 72 14.59 -2.75 20.55
C ASP A 72 15.12 -1.94 19.37
N LYS A 73 14.59 -2.18 18.17
CA LYS A 73 14.94 -1.52 16.93
C LYS A 73 13.69 -1.01 16.24
N ILE A 74 13.84 0.13 15.54
CA ILE A 74 12.76 0.72 14.74
C ILE A 74 13.22 0.91 13.31
N ALA A 75 12.42 0.40 12.38
CA ALA A 75 12.47 0.77 10.97
C ALA A 75 11.28 1.66 10.63
N ILE A 76 11.49 2.64 9.76
CA ILE A 76 10.41 3.49 9.24
C ILE A 76 10.14 3.12 7.78
N MET A 77 8.87 3.12 7.41
CA MET A 77 8.42 3.02 6.03
C MET A 77 7.25 3.96 5.78
N GLN A 78 7.30 4.74 4.72
CA GLN A 78 6.18 5.58 4.34
C GLN A 78 5.09 4.76 3.65
N GLU A 79 3.83 5.04 3.97
CA GLU A 79 2.68 4.59 3.20
C GLU A 79 2.68 5.25 1.82
N GLY A 80 2.94 4.47 0.78
CA GLY A 80 2.98 4.97 -0.61
C GLY A 80 4.29 5.63 -1.03
N PRO A 81 4.29 6.49 -2.06
CA PRO A 81 5.51 7.04 -2.64
C PRO A 81 6.19 8.07 -1.73
N HIS A 82 7.51 8.14 -1.81
CA HIS A 82 8.35 9.03 -0.99
C HIS A 82 7.98 10.51 -1.09
N TRP A 83 7.44 10.97 -2.21
CA TRP A 83 7.08 12.37 -2.42
C TRP A 83 5.84 12.82 -1.64
N TYR A 84 5.10 11.95 -0.97
CA TYR A 84 3.97 12.33 -0.13
C TYR A 84 4.35 13.31 0.99
N PHE A 85 5.54 13.21 1.55
CA PHE A 85 5.95 14.12 2.60
C PHE A 85 6.07 15.58 2.12
N GLN A 86 6.25 15.82 0.81
CA GLN A 86 6.31 17.16 0.24
C GLN A 86 4.97 17.89 0.29
N ASP A 87 3.87 17.16 0.46
CA ASP A 87 2.53 17.73 0.63
C ASP A 87 2.24 18.15 2.08
N TYR A 88 3.13 17.83 3.03
CA TYR A 88 2.97 18.21 4.43
C TYR A 88 3.33 19.67 4.66
N GLU A 89 2.72 20.28 5.67
CA GLU A 89 3.18 21.56 6.18
C GLU A 89 4.62 21.45 6.71
N LEU A 90 5.37 22.55 6.64
CA LEU A 90 6.80 22.57 6.95
C LEU A 90 7.17 21.98 8.32
N PRO A 91 6.46 22.24 9.43
CA PRO A 91 6.75 21.60 10.72
C PRO A 91 6.65 20.07 10.65
N ASN A 92 5.66 19.55 9.92
CA ASN A 92 5.45 18.13 9.75
C ASN A 92 6.52 17.49 8.85
N GLN A 93 7.01 18.22 7.84
CA GLN A 93 8.15 17.79 7.03
C GLN A 93 9.42 17.64 7.88
N PHE A 94 9.71 18.60 8.75
CA PHE A 94 10.85 18.52 9.67
C PHE A 94 10.71 17.36 10.64
N HIS A 95 9.54 17.15 11.22
CA HIS A 95 9.30 16.04 12.14
C HIS A 95 9.50 14.69 11.44
N TYR A 96 8.91 14.52 10.26
CA TYR A 96 9.10 13.32 9.45
C TYR A 96 10.57 13.08 9.10
N TYR A 97 11.27 14.12 8.64
CA TYR A 97 12.69 14.05 8.31
C TYR A 97 13.54 13.62 9.50
N ASN A 98 13.32 14.22 10.68
CA ASN A 98 14.01 13.84 11.89
C ASN A 98 13.77 12.37 12.26
N ASN A 99 12.53 11.91 12.17
CA ASN A 99 12.19 10.51 12.41
C ASN A 99 12.94 9.56 11.45
N LEU A 100 13.09 9.93 10.18
CA LEU A 100 13.89 9.13 9.22
C LEU A 100 15.36 9.01 9.65
N LEU A 101 15.94 10.08 10.21
CA LEU A 101 17.34 10.09 10.66
C LEU A 101 17.55 9.37 12.00
N GLU A 102 16.53 9.36 12.87
CA GLU A 102 16.55 8.73 14.19
C GLU A 102 16.22 7.23 14.15
N ALA A 103 15.56 6.76 13.10
CA ALA A 103 15.27 5.35 12.92
C ALA A 103 16.56 4.53 12.76
N ASP A 104 16.54 3.26 13.17
CA ASP A 104 17.66 2.35 12.97
C ASP A 104 17.91 2.08 11.49
N TRP A 105 16.83 2.03 10.68
CA TRP A 105 16.89 2.04 9.21
C TRP A 105 15.55 2.46 8.59
N VAL A 106 15.57 2.70 7.27
CA VAL A 106 14.40 3.05 6.47
C VAL A 106 14.09 1.94 5.49
N TYR A 107 12.83 1.52 5.41
CA TYR A 107 12.35 0.70 4.31
C TYR A 107 11.76 1.56 3.20
N CYS A 108 12.09 1.24 1.96
CA CYS A 108 11.50 1.83 0.75
C CYS A 108 10.93 0.74 -0.16
N HIS A 109 10.11 1.12 -1.12
CA HIS A 109 9.39 0.15 -1.96
C HIS A 109 10.20 -0.31 -3.18
N ASN A 110 11.17 0.48 -3.62
CA ASN A 110 11.96 0.22 -4.83
C ASN A 110 13.36 0.85 -4.75
N GLU A 111 14.22 0.54 -5.73
CA GLU A 111 15.61 1.04 -5.75
C GLU A 111 15.70 2.55 -6.04
N SER A 112 14.74 3.13 -6.77
CA SER A 112 14.73 4.58 -7.01
C SER A 112 14.47 5.34 -5.72
N ASP A 113 13.53 4.85 -4.88
CA ASP A 113 13.26 5.43 -3.56
C ASP A 113 14.45 5.27 -2.62
N ARG A 114 15.23 4.17 -2.74
CA ARG A 114 16.45 3.98 -1.95
C ARG A 114 17.39 5.17 -2.14
N SER A 115 17.72 5.52 -3.38
CA SER A 115 18.63 6.62 -3.69
C SER A 115 18.12 7.97 -3.13
N TYR A 116 16.80 8.15 -3.11
CA TYR A 116 16.20 9.34 -2.52
C TYR A 116 16.44 9.42 -1.01
N TYR A 117 16.17 8.36 -0.25
CA TYR A 117 16.37 8.34 1.20
C TYR A 117 17.86 8.40 1.59
N GLU A 118 18.75 7.76 0.83
CA GLU A 118 20.20 7.90 0.99
C GLU A 118 20.64 9.36 0.77
N GLY A 119 20.08 10.05 -0.23
CA GLY A 119 20.31 11.46 -0.50
C GLY A 119 19.82 12.39 0.61
N LEU A 120 18.81 12.00 1.38
CA LEU A 120 18.36 12.69 2.58
C LEU A 120 19.30 12.48 3.78
N GLY A 121 20.27 11.58 3.72
CA GLY A 121 21.22 11.27 4.78
C GLY A 121 20.82 10.08 5.67
N CYS A 122 19.82 9.29 5.29
CA CYS A 122 19.48 8.05 5.97
C CYS A 122 20.64 7.05 5.84
N LYS A 123 21.11 6.48 6.97
CA LYS A 123 22.35 5.68 7.02
C LYS A 123 22.19 4.25 6.52
N ASP A 124 21.01 3.67 6.70
CA ASP A 124 20.70 2.28 6.31
C ASP A 124 19.32 2.29 5.63
N VAL A 125 19.31 2.15 4.32
CA VAL A 125 18.08 2.11 3.50
C VAL A 125 17.95 0.76 2.85
N ARG A 126 16.83 0.08 3.06
CA ARG A 126 16.56 -1.27 2.57
C ARG A 126 15.31 -1.30 1.73
N VAL A 127 15.32 -2.07 0.64
CA VAL A 127 14.15 -2.26 -0.20
C VAL A 127 13.28 -3.37 0.36
N MET A 128 12.01 -3.05 0.66
CA MET A 128 10.97 -4.00 1.00
C MET A 128 9.86 -3.93 -0.04
N ARG A 129 9.89 -4.85 -0.98
CA ARG A 129 8.94 -4.89 -2.10
C ARG A 129 7.55 -5.28 -1.64
N SER A 130 6.54 -4.79 -2.35
CA SER A 130 5.16 -5.24 -2.14
C SER A 130 5.04 -6.76 -2.30
N LEU A 131 4.23 -7.36 -1.45
CA LEU A 131 3.93 -8.79 -1.46
C LEU A 131 2.49 -9.04 -1.90
N MET A 132 2.29 -10.19 -2.51
CA MET A 132 0.97 -10.74 -2.78
C MET A 132 0.85 -12.09 -2.04
N ILE A 133 -0.23 -12.24 -1.29
CA ILE A 133 -0.56 -13.49 -0.60
C ILE A 133 -1.41 -14.34 -1.56
N PRO A 134 -0.88 -15.46 -2.08
CA PRO A 134 -1.54 -16.22 -3.15
C PRO A 134 -2.69 -17.11 -2.67
N GLU A 135 -2.81 -17.35 -1.37
CA GLU A 135 -3.85 -18.22 -0.81
C GLU A 135 -5.25 -17.72 -1.16
N GLY A 136 -6.05 -18.58 -1.76
CA GLY A 136 -7.42 -18.27 -2.19
C GLY A 136 -7.52 -17.42 -3.47
N LEU A 137 -6.41 -17.22 -4.20
CA LEU A 137 -6.45 -16.66 -5.54
C LEU A 137 -6.83 -17.72 -6.56
N ILE A 138 -7.64 -17.32 -7.56
CA ILE A 138 -8.14 -18.18 -8.62
C ILE A 138 -7.24 -18.01 -9.85
N SER A 139 -6.74 -19.13 -10.37
CA SER A 139 -6.10 -19.15 -11.69
C SER A 139 -7.13 -19.64 -12.73
N ARG A 140 -7.20 -18.94 -13.86
CA ARG A 140 -8.01 -19.38 -15.01
C ARG A 140 -7.14 -19.71 -16.21
N ASN A 141 -7.58 -20.68 -16.98
CA ASN A 141 -6.95 -21.08 -18.24
C ASN A 141 -7.66 -20.49 -19.48
N GLU A 142 -8.84 -19.89 -19.28
CA GLU A 142 -9.63 -19.28 -20.35
C GLU A 142 -9.60 -17.76 -20.19
N TRP A 143 -9.29 -17.08 -21.29
CA TRP A 143 -9.24 -15.62 -21.37
C TRP A 143 -10.63 -15.07 -21.72
N GLY A 144 -11.02 -14.01 -21.03
CA GLY A 144 -12.19 -13.22 -21.41
C GLY A 144 -11.93 -12.40 -22.67
N ASN A 145 -12.94 -11.66 -23.10
CA ASN A 145 -12.87 -10.78 -24.29
C ASN A 145 -12.98 -9.29 -23.93
N ALA A 146 -12.60 -8.91 -22.73
CA ALA A 146 -12.69 -7.53 -22.27
C ALA A 146 -11.34 -7.02 -21.75
N THR A 147 -11.14 -5.71 -21.86
CA THR A 147 -10.00 -4.98 -21.30
C THR A 147 -10.38 -4.40 -19.93
N ILE A 148 -9.57 -4.66 -18.89
CA ILE A 148 -9.74 -4.08 -17.56
C ILE A 148 -8.77 -2.92 -17.35
N ILE A 149 -9.27 -1.78 -16.85
CA ILE A 149 -8.46 -0.65 -16.38
C ILE A 149 -8.11 -0.89 -14.93
N GLY A 150 -6.82 -0.90 -14.59
CA GLY A 150 -6.33 -1.26 -13.26
C GLY A 150 -6.48 -0.17 -12.19
N GLY A 151 -6.52 1.10 -12.58
CA GLY A 151 -6.60 2.26 -11.68
C GLY A 151 -7.96 2.94 -11.71
N ASN A 152 -8.28 3.69 -10.65
CA ASN A 152 -9.44 4.58 -10.68
C ASN A 152 -9.11 5.93 -11.37
N PHE A 153 -10.14 6.76 -11.62
CA PHE A 153 -10.02 8.00 -12.41
C PHE A 153 -9.53 9.22 -11.62
N VAL A 154 -8.77 9.03 -10.55
CA VAL A 154 -8.01 10.12 -9.92
C VAL A 154 -6.67 10.31 -10.64
N SER A 155 -6.17 11.53 -10.69
CA SER A 155 -5.03 11.93 -11.53
C SER A 155 -3.75 11.07 -11.31
N TRP A 156 -3.51 10.62 -10.09
CA TRP A 156 -2.31 9.84 -9.74
C TRP A 156 -2.43 8.33 -9.97
N TYR A 157 -3.57 7.82 -10.44
CA TYR A 157 -3.76 6.42 -10.81
C TYR A 157 -3.85 6.18 -12.31
N GLY A 158 -3.77 7.22 -13.13
CA GLY A 158 -3.75 7.13 -14.59
C GLY A 158 -4.99 6.46 -15.21
N GLY A 159 -6.14 6.45 -14.49
CA GLY A 159 -7.34 5.76 -14.96
C GLY A 159 -7.88 6.35 -16.27
N PHE A 160 -7.86 7.67 -16.43
CA PHE A 160 -8.33 8.31 -17.66
C PHE A 160 -7.38 8.04 -18.84
N ASP A 161 -6.06 8.09 -18.63
CA ASP A 161 -5.09 7.77 -19.67
C ASP A 161 -5.19 6.30 -20.08
N SER A 162 -5.38 5.40 -19.12
CA SER A 162 -5.65 3.98 -19.35
C SER A 162 -6.92 3.77 -20.18
N TYR A 163 -7.97 4.55 -19.92
CA TYR A 163 -9.21 4.52 -20.71
C TYR A 163 -8.98 4.94 -22.17
N ILE A 164 -8.25 6.01 -22.39
CA ILE A 164 -7.92 6.48 -23.75
C ILE A 164 -7.17 5.40 -24.54
N VAL A 165 -6.25 4.68 -23.88
CA VAL A 165 -5.54 3.55 -24.50
C VAL A 165 -6.50 2.38 -24.74
N ALA A 166 -7.32 2.00 -23.76
CA ALA A 166 -8.26 0.89 -23.86
C ALA A 166 -9.23 1.04 -25.04
N ARG A 167 -9.72 2.24 -25.29
CA ARG A 167 -10.61 2.53 -26.43
C ARG A 167 -10.00 2.18 -27.80
N GLN A 168 -8.68 2.20 -27.90
CA GLN A 168 -7.99 1.90 -29.17
C GLN A 168 -7.88 0.40 -29.44
N LEU A 169 -8.14 -0.45 -28.44
CA LEU A 169 -8.06 -1.91 -28.56
C LEU A 169 -9.33 -2.52 -29.15
N GLY A 170 -10.47 -1.83 -29.05
CA GLY A 170 -11.75 -2.26 -29.61
C GLY A 170 -12.50 -3.32 -28.80
N ASP A 171 -11.95 -3.79 -27.67
CA ASP A 171 -12.62 -4.71 -26.75
C ASP A 171 -13.57 -3.95 -25.82
N PRO A 172 -14.58 -4.61 -25.23
CA PRO A 172 -15.37 -4.04 -24.15
C PRO A 172 -14.47 -3.57 -22.99
N ILE A 173 -14.71 -2.37 -22.49
CA ILE A 173 -13.91 -1.76 -21.42
C ILE A 173 -14.59 -1.98 -20.08
N VAL A 174 -13.84 -2.50 -19.11
CA VAL A 174 -14.29 -2.70 -17.74
C VAL A 174 -13.37 -1.92 -16.79
N ALA A 175 -13.90 -1.33 -15.75
CA ALA A 175 -13.14 -0.61 -14.75
C ALA A 175 -13.66 -0.91 -13.33
N PRO A 176 -12.83 -0.78 -12.28
CA PRO A 176 -13.34 -0.73 -10.92
C PRO A 176 -14.21 0.52 -10.75
N SER A 177 -15.14 0.51 -9.79
CA SER A 177 -15.86 1.73 -9.40
C SER A 177 -14.86 2.87 -9.16
N MET A 178 -15.22 4.09 -9.60
CA MET A 178 -14.36 5.29 -9.46
C MET A 178 -14.00 5.64 -8.01
N GLY A 179 -14.60 4.97 -7.01
CA GLY A 179 -14.34 5.22 -5.61
C GLY A 179 -14.68 6.66 -5.21
N ARG A 180 -13.68 7.54 -5.12
CA ARG A 180 -13.88 8.96 -4.75
C ARG A 180 -14.64 9.80 -5.79
N LYS A 181 -14.82 9.28 -7.00
CA LYS A 181 -15.51 9.90 -8.13
C LYS A 181 -16.70 9.09 -8.60
N GLN A 182 -17.27 8.27 -7.72
CA GLN A 182 -18.35 7.34 -8.05
C GLN A 182 -19.57 8.03 -8.68
N GLU A 183 -19.89 9.25 -8.26
CA GLU A 183 -20.97 10.05 -8.84
C GLU A 183 -20.73 10.43 -10.32
N GLN A 184 -19.51 10.27 -10.80
CA GLN A 184 -19.11 10.58 -12.18
C GLN A 184 -19.04 9.35 -13.08
N GLU A 185 -19.30 8.14 -12.57
CA GLU A 185 -19.21 6.89 -13.33
C GLU A 185 -20.10 6.91 -14.59
N ASN A 186 -21.27 7.52 -14.51
CA ASN A 186 -22.20 7.63 -15.66
C ASN A 186 -21.76 8.64 -16.73
N LEU A 187 -20.70 9.40 -16.53
CA LEU A 187 -20.21 10.34 -17.53
C LEU A 187 -19.45 9.65 -18.68
N ILE A 188 -19.06 8.39 -18.49
CA ILE A 188 -18.36 7.61 -19.51
C ILE A 188 -19.23 6.39 -19.81
N GLU A 189 -20.01 6.48 -20.91
CA GLU A 189 -21.05 5.49 -21.22
C GLU A 189 -20.51 4.16 -21.75
N ASP A 190 -19.30 4.14 -22.31
CA ASP A 190 -18.65 2.95 -22.90
C ASP A 190 -17.77 2.16 -21.92
N ILE A 191 -17.92 2.41 -20.62
CA ILE A 191 -17.27 1.61 -19.55
C ILE A 191 -18.32 0.85 -18.75
N GLN A 192 -18.08 -0.44 -18.56
CA GLN A 192 -18.79 -1.24 -17.58
C GLN A 192 -18.06 -1.14 -16.23
N TYR A 193 -18.68 -0.52 -15.23
CA TYR A 193 -18.10 -0.44 -13.89
C TYR A 193 -18.41 -1.68 -13.06
N LEU A 194 -17.36 -2.24 -12.45
CA LEU A 194 -17.49 -3.32 -11.46
C LEU A 194 -17.95 -2.74 -10.12
N PRO A 195 -18.73 -3.50 -9.33
CA PRO A 195 -19.08 -3.08 -7.98
C PRO A 195 -17.81 -2.97 -7.11
N TYR A 196 -17.92 -2.21 -6.02
CA TYR A 196 -16.86 -2.21 -5.00
C TYR A 196 -16.63 -3.64 -4.46
N MET A 197 -15.37 -4.05 -4.44
CA MET A 197 -14.95 -5.37 -3.97
C MET A 197 -13.83 -5.22 -2.95
N ASN A 198 -13.69 -6.17 -2.02
CA ASN A 198 -12.47 -6.28 -1.23
C ASN A 198 -11.28 -6.64 -2.14
N TRP A 199 -10.05 -6.51 -1.62
CA TRP A 199 -8.86 -6.72 -2.44
C TRP A 199 -8.78 -8.14 -3.06
N ARG A 200 -9.15 -9.18 -2.32
CA ARG A 200 -9.08 -10.57 -2.80
C ARG A 200 -10.08 -10.83 -3.94
N ASP A 201 -11.31 -10.34 -3.79
CA ASP A 201 -12.33 -10.47 -4.84
C ASP A 201 -11.93 -9.66 -6.08
N TRP A 202 -11.33 -8.47 -5.88
CA TRP A 202 -10.77 -7.68 -6.98
C TRP A 202 -9.69 -8.45 -7.73
N ILE A 203 -8.66 -8.99 -7.05
CA ILE A 203 -7.60 -9.78 -7.70
C ILE A 203 -8.17 -11.00 -8.42
N ASN A 204 -9.12 -11.72 -7.81
CA ASN A 204 -9.78 -12.86 -8.45
C ASN A 204 -10.58 -12.45 -9.69
N SER A 205 -11.19 -11.25 -9.69
CA SER A 205 -11.92 -10.76 -10.84
C SER A 205 -11.01 -10.52 -12.05
N LEU A 206 -9.73 -10.17 -11.84
CA LEU A 206 -8.77 -9.92 -12.92
C LEU A 206 -8.55 -11.15 -13.79
N SER A 207 -8.75 -12.36 -13.28
CA SER A 207 -8.66 -13.61 -14.07
C SER A 207 -9.72 -13.72 -15.19
N GLN A 208 -10.70 -12.81 -15.23
CA GLN A 208 -11.79 -12.82 -16.22
C GLN A 208 -11.47 -11.98 -17.45
N PHE A 209 -10.38 -11.24 -17.46
CA PHE A 209 -10.05 -10.27 -18.49
C PHE A 209 -8.87 -10.73 -19.33
N ASN A 210 -8.89 -10.33 -20.59
CA ASN A 210 -7.86 -10.63 -21.59
C ASN A 210 -6.66 -9.67 -21.46
N ILE A 211 -6.95 -8.40 -21.26
CA ILE A 211 -5.95 -7.33 -21.20
C ILE A 211 -6.16 -6.51 -19.92
N GLY A 212 -5.07 -6.20 -19.23
CA GLY A 212 -5.05 -5.25 -18.12
C GLY A 212 -4.22 -4.03 -18.50
N ILE A 213 -4.76 -2.83 -18.29
CA ILE A 213 -4.07 -1.56 -18.51
C ILE A 213 -3.97 -0.80 -17.19
N HIS A 214 -2.74 -0.35 -16.89
CA HIS A 214 -2.46 0.54 -15.76
C HIS A 214 -1.29 1.44 -16.12
N LEU A 215 -1.54 2.76 -16.19
CA LEU A 215 -0.56 3.79 -16.56
C LEU A 215 -0.21 4.68 -15.36
#